data_dcc7a413551f85a187d722469f714dab
#
_entry.id   dcc7a413551f85a187d722469f714dab
#
_cell.length_a   1.000
_cell.length_b   1.000
_cell.length_c   1.000
_cell.angle_alpha   90.00
_cell.angle_beta   90.00
_cell.angle_gamma   90.00
#
_symmetry.space_group_name_H-M   'P 1'
#
loop_
_entity.id
_entity.type
_entity.pdbx_description
1 polymer ?
#
loop_
_entity_poly.entity_id
_entity_poly.type
_entity_poly.pdbx_seq_one_letter_code
_entity_poly.pdbx_strand_id
1 'polypeptide(L)'
;MKKIFFVLTILTAIAFSSCANLLVSNPNGSTVSEEQLQKSIRELDARVNGLYYAMNALTTYLGAQKYIDVYTDVLASDVAIPSPNWGFFYAAEQGRGADETAGFNGLIWQYSYILIRNANLLIARCDTILNTPGGLDEEDTNTANRALAHAYGMRGYAYYMLTNFYTDAAKLDANILPYYNEENYKEVQRLSSYKYIIPLAISDLERAIDMLKEYQPKVANQKSYMNADIAKMILAYLRMNKAIIFDPSDRTNDIDEALRLVKEVIGTGEYPILPYKEVLTNGFNTVVKSQNWIWAVDVAAETSRQINSFWSLADIYTYGYAAAGEYLAIDANLYNSFDTKLSATDIRKKWWNHPANNNVEAGFALAPVNKFFDPNRKVSADKAWLNDLVYMRIEEAYLLAAEASFALGDETNAKAYIKTLVANRDTDPATMTKIDGMSGTTLKEYIASNWRIEMWLEGKNYMAMRRFGWSHTRGKNHSARKDRPISAADLGAFSTPYSERQTNPYIDTPVE
;
A
#
# COMPACT_ATOMS: atom_id res chain seq x y z
N MET A 1 -47.94 5.95 -36.25
CA MET A 1 -47.10 6.46 -35.11
C MET A 1 -47.26 5.67 -33.81
N LYS A 2 -48.43 5.20 -33.41
CA LYS A 2 -48.62 4.41 -32.14
C LYS A 2 -47.95 3.03 -32.12
N LYS A 3 -47.74 2.36 -33.26
CA LYS A 3 -47.07 1.03 -33.33
C LYS A 3 -45.55 1.09 -33.26
N ILE A 4 -44.92 2.20 -33.64
CA ILE A 4 -43.47 2.41 -33.56
C ILE A 4 -43.05 2.71 -32.11
N PHE A 5 -43.91 3.41 -31.35
CA PHE A 5 -43.66 3.70 -29.93
C PHE A 5 -43.65 2.43 -29.05
N PHE A 6 -44.48 1.44 -29.38
CA PHE A 6 -44.61 0.21 -28.60
C PHE A 6 -43.39 -0.75 -28.83
N VAL A 7 -42.84 -0.75 -30.03
CA VAL A 7 -41.65 -1.51 -30.34
C VAL A 7 -40.38 -0.91 -29.71
N LEU A 8 -40.31 0.42 -29.63
CA LEU A 8 -39.16 1.11 -28.98
C LEU A 8 -39.18 0.92 -27.46
N THR A 9 -40.36 0.85 -26.82
CA THR A 9 -40.48 0.63 -25.37
C THR A 9 -40.15 -0.80 -24.96
N ILE A 10 -40.34 -1.79 -25.84
CA ILE A 10 -40.00 -3.19 -25.58
C ILE A 10 -38.47 -3.38 -25.79
N LEU A 11 -37.87 -2.69 -26.74
CA LEU A 11 -36.42 -2.74 -26.94
C LEU A 11 -35.64 -2.05 -25.79
N THR A 12 -36.18 -1.03 -25.16
CA THR A 12 -35.55 -0.39 -23.99
C THR A 12 -35.72 -1.21 -22.71
N ALA A 13 -36.80 -2.00 -22.56
CA ALA A 13 -36.99 -2.88 -21.41
C ALA A 13 -36.07 -4.12 -21.43
N ILE A 14 -35.63 -4.56 -22.60
CA ILE A 14 -34.69 -5.70 -22.74
C ILE A 14 -33.22 -5.25 -22.47
N ALA A 15 -32.91 -3.95 -22.61
CA ALA A 15 -31.56 -3.43 -22.39
C ALA A 15 -31.20 -3.26 -20.89
N PHE A 16 -32.17 -3.25 -19.98
CA PHE A 16 -31.93 -3.09 -18.53
C PHE A 16 -31.91 -4.40 -17.74
N SER A 17 -32.26 -5.53 -18.34
CA SER A 17 -32.18 -6.84 -17.68
C SER A 17 -30.84 -7.57 -17.89
N SER A 18 -29.88 -6.97 -18.63
CA SER A 18 -28.63 -7.63 -19.00
C SER A 18 -27.43 -7.34 -18.09
N CYS A 19 -27.57 -6.49 -17.07
CA CYS A 19 -26.41 -6.09 -16.24
C CYS A 19 -26.22 -6.88 -14.94
N ALA A 20 -27.09 -7.87 -14.65
CA ALA A 20 -26.95 -8.64 -13.40
C ALA A 20 -26.06 -9.89 -13.50
N ASN A 21 -25.65 -10.32 -14.71
CA ASN A 21 -24.89 -11.56 -14.91
C ASN A 21 -23.51 -11.39 -15.55
N LEU A 22 -22.93 -10.19 -15.55
CA LEU A 22 -21.67 -9.90 -16.27
C LEU A 22 -20.39 -10.01 -15.41
N LEU A 23 -20.41 -10.77 -14.32
CA LEU A 23 -19.25 -10.91 -13.43
C LEU A 23 -18.58 -12.31 -13.43
N VAL A 24 -18.96 -13.20 -14.32
CA VAL A 24 -18.22 -14.47 -14.52
C VAL A 24 -18.22 -14.80 -16.02
N SER A 25 -17.46 -14.12 -16.83
CA SER A 25 -17.14 -14.61 -18.17
C SER A 25 -15.82 -15.36 -18.11
N ASN A 26 -15.89 -16.67 -18.20
CA ASN A 26 -14.75 -17.51 -18.50
C ASN A 26 -14.28 -17.18 -19.94
N PRO A 27 -13.01 -16.81 -20.19
CA PRO A 27 -12.52 -16.47 -21.52
C PRO A 27 -12.66 -17.62 -22.56
N ASN A 28 -13.05 -18.81 -22.15
CA ASN A 28 -13.25 -19.97 -23.02
C ASN A 28 -14.71 -20.29 -23.33
N GLY A 29 -15.66 -19.40 -23.05
CA GLY A 29 -17.05 -19.51 -23.55
C GLY A 29 -17.91 -20.58 -22.91
N SER A 30 -17.49 -21.26 -21.85
CA SER A 30 -18.32 -22.20 -21.10
C SER A 30 -18.80 -21.56 -19.82
N THR A 31 -20.09 -21.28 -19.70
CA THR A 31 -20.73 -20.89 -18.44
C THR A 31 -20.77 -22.10 -17.51
N VAL A 32 -19.95 -22.06 -16.48
CA VAL A 32 -20.00 -23.04 -15.39
C VAL A 32 -21.04 -22.54 -14.38
N SER A 33 -21.99 -23.38 -13.93
CA SER A 33 -22.96 -22.97 -12.94
C SER A 33 -22.28 -22.67 -11.61
N GLU A 34 -22.82 -21.71 -10.83
CA GLU A 34 -22.28 -21.34 -9.52
C GLU A 34 -22.16 -22.56 -8.58
N GLU A 35 -23.05 -23.52 -8.73
CA GLU A 35 -23.04 -24.77 -7.97
C GLU A 35 -21.93 -25.74 -8.41
N GLN A 36 -21.55 -25.72 -9.67
CA GLN A 36 -20.37 -26.47 -10.17
C GLN A 36 -19.06 -25.76 -9.80
N LEU A 37 -19.04 -24.41 -9.87
CA LEU A 37 -17.94 -23.58 -9.37
C LEU A 37 -17.74 -23.80 -7.87
N GLN A 38 -18.83 -23.97 -7.14
CA GLN A 38 -18.81 -24.16 -5.71
C GLN A 38 -18.24 -25.51 -5.23
N LYS A 39 -18.09 -26.50 -6.08
CA LYS A 39 -17.63 -27.84 -5.70
C LYS A 39 -16.18 -28.16 -6.05
N SER A 40 -15.50 -27.33 -6.82
CA SER A 40 -14.16 -27.64 -7.28
C SER A 40 -13.05 -26.96 -6.49
N ILE A 41 -12.16 -27.74 -5.90
CA ILE A 41 -10.96 -27.27 -5.23
C ILE A 41 -10.00 -26.55 -6.19
N ARG A 42 -10.06 -26.90 -7.50
CA ARG A 42 -9.22 -26.31 -8.55
C ARG A 42 -9.44 -24.81 -8.73
N GLU A 43 -10.58 -24.28 -8.26
CA GLU A 43 -10.92 -22.85 -8.35
C GLU A 43 -10.35 -22.03 -7.22
N LEU A 44 -9.89 -22.64 -6.15
CA LEU A 44 -9.36 -21.91 -5.01
C LEU A 44 -8.16 -21.05 -5.41
N ASP A 45 -7.25 -21.61 -6.25
CA ASP A 45 -6.10 -20.86 -6.76
C ASP A 45 -6.54 -19.65 -7.61
N ALA A 46 -7.58 -19.81 -8.44
CA ALA A 46 -8.13 -18.68 -9.23
C ALA A 46 -8.77 -17.60 -8.33
N ARG A 47 -9.44 -18.01 -7.25
CA ARG A 47 -10.01 -17.05 -6.28
C ARG A 47 -8.93 -16.34 -5.47
N VAL A 48 -7.86 -17.04 -5.08
CA VAL A 48 -6.66 -16.42 -4.50
C VAL A 48 -6.07 -15.40 -5.45
N ASN A 49 -5.88 -15.77 -6.73
CA ASN A 49 -5.40 -14.81 -7.74
C ASN A 49 -6.29 -13.57 -7.84
N GLY A 50 -7.61 -13.72 -7.69
CA GLY A 50 -8.58 -12.63 -7.68
C GLY A 50 -8.36 -11.60 -6.57
N LEU A 51 -7.86 -12.02 -5.38
CA LEU A 51 -7.49 -11.11 -4.31
C LEU A 51 -6.33 -10.19 -4.72
N TYR A 52 -5.27 -10.75 -5.31
CA TYR A 52 -4.09 -9.98 -5.72
C TYR A 52 -4.30 -9.20 -7.01
N TYR A 53 -5.12 -9.73 -7.94
CA TYR A 53 -5.55 -8.99 -9.11
C TYR A 53 -6.23 -7.67 -8.73
N ALA A 54 -7.04 -7.67 -7.66
CA ALA A 54 -7.69 -6.47 -7.17
C ALA A 54 -6.69 -5.37 -6.77
N MET A 55 -5.53 -5.71 -6.23
CA MET A 55 -4.50 -4.74 -5.86
C MET A 55 -3.93 -3.96 -7.04
N ASN A 56 -3.79 -4.62 -8.20
CA ASN A 56 -3.18 -4.02 -9.38
C ASN A 56 -4.22 -3.52 -10.40
N ALA A 57 -5.32 -4.23 -10.59
CA ALA A 57 -6.24 -4.01 -11.72
C ALA A 57 -7.52 -3.26 -11.36
N LEU A 58 -7.86 -3.15 -10.08
CA LEU A 58 -9.05 -2.43 -9.64
C LEU A 58 -8.84 -0.94 -9.81
N THR A 59 -9.75 -0.33 -10.55
CA THR A 59 -9.85 1.10 -10.83
C THR A 59 -9.21 1.60 -12.12
N THR A 60 -9.49 2.87 -12.39
CA THR A 60 -9.17 3.52 -13.66
C THR A 60 -7.70 3.92 -13.80
N TYR A 61 -7.00 4.20 -12.69
CA TYR A 61 -5.65 4.75 -12.74
C TYR A 61 -4.70 4.05 -11.76
N LEU A 62 -3.47 3.81 -12.14
CA LEU A 62 -2.31 3.29 -11.39
C LEU A 62 -2.47 1.91 -10.74
N GLY A 63 -3.65 1.28 -10.76
CA GLY A 63 -3.99 0.18 -9.87
C GLY A 63 -4.31 0.66 -8.45
N ALA A 64 -5.14 -0.07 -7.70
CA ALA A 64 -5.65 0.42 -6.42
C ALA A 64 -4.53 0.71 -5.42
N GLN A 65 -3.64 -0.25 -5.19
CA GLN A 65 -2.59 -0.11 -4.18
C GLN A 65 -1.59 1.00 -4.50
N LYS A 66 -1.07 1.06 -5.72
CA LYS A 66 -0.10 2.11 -6.09
C LYS A 66 -0.72 3.49 -6.13
N TYR A 67 -2.00 3.59 -6.44
CA TYR A 67 -2.69 4.86 -6.32
C TYR A 67 -2.77 5.34 -4.87
N ILE A 68 -3.04 4.44 -3.93
CA ILE A 68 -3.04 4.74 -2.49
C ILE A 68 -1.65 5.17 -2.02
N ASP A 69 -0.60 4.45 -2.42
CA ASP A 69 0.79 4.76 -2.06
C ASP A 69 1.18 6.18 -2.49
N VAL A 70 0.96 6.53 -3.76
CA VAL A 70 1.28 7.86 -4.30
C VAL A 70 0.44 8.95 -3.62
N TYR A 71 -0.87 8.71 -3.50
CA TYR A 71 -1.77 9.71 -2.93
C TYR A 71 -1.43 10.07 -1.49
N THR A 72 -1.12 9.06 -0.69
CA THR A 72 -0.78 9.27 0.72
C THR A 72 0.55 9.99 0.89
N ASP A 73 1.54 9.75 0.01
CA ASP A 73 2.80 10.47 0.03
C ASP A 73 2.64 11.93 -0.46
N VAL A 74 1.69 12.20 -1.38
CA VAL A 74 1.30 13.59 -1.72
C VAL A 74 0.62 14.28 -0.54
N LEU A 75 -0.27 13.58 0.19
CA LEU A 75 -0.89 14.12 1.41
C LEU A 75 0.15 14.42 2.49
N ALA A 76 1.12 13.53 2.69
CA ALA A 76 2.25 13.76 3.60
C ALA A 76 3.18 14.88 3.11
N SER A 77 3.03 15.34 1.87
CA SER A 77 3.76 16.42 1.24
C SER A 77 5.26 16.17 1.02
N ASP A 78 5.68 14.91 1.00
CA ASP A 78 7.03 14.52 0.56
C ASP A 78 7.10 14.36 -0.97
N VAL A 79 5.95 14.20 -1.61
CA VAL A 79 5.77 14.19 -3.06
C VAL A 79 5.00 15.43 -3.50
N ALA A 80 5.56 16.17 -4.43
CA ALA A 80 4.99 17.35 -5.06
C ALA A 80 4.54 17.04 -6.49
N ILE A 81 3.50 17.75 -6.95
CA ILE A 81 3.06 17.77 -8.35
C ILE A 81 3.25 19.20 -8.88
N PRO A 82 4.35 19.49 -9.57
CA PRO A 82 4.66 20.85 -9.99
C PRO A 82 3.64 21.44 -10.97
N SER A 83 3.09 20.59 -11.86
CA SER A 83 2.18 21.02 -12.93
C SER A 83 1.05 20.00 -13.09
N PRO A 84 -0.13 20.24 -12.49
CA PRO A 84 -1.25 19.29 -12.53
C PRO A 84 -2.08 19.46 -13.82
N ASN A 85 -1.49 19.15 -14.96
CA ASN A 85 -2.08 19.38 -16.30
C ASN A 85 -3.34 18.53 -16.54
N TRP A 86 -3.38 17.32 -15.96
CA TRP A 86 -4.53 16.39 -16.02
C TRP A 86 -5.24 16.26 -14.68
N GLY A 87 -4.70 16.87 -13.63
CA GLY A 87 -5.32 16.93 -12.31
C GLY A 87 -5.14 15.67 -11.45
N PHE A 88 -4.18 14.80 -11.76
CA PHE A 88 -3.86 13.65 -10.91
C PHE A 88 -3.47 14.14 -9.51
N PHE A 89 -4.08 13.53 -8.49
CA PHE A 89 -3.83 13.84 -7.08
C PHE A 89 -4.01 15.30 -6.65
N TYR A 90 -4.64 16.16 -7.49
CA TYR A 90 -4.78 17.59 -7.21
C TYR A 90 -5.60 17.85 -5.92
N ALA A 91 -6.58 17.00 -5.60
CA ALA A 91 -7.30 17.08 -4.33
C ALA A 91 -6.36 16.90 -3.11
N ALA A 92 -5.37 16.00 -3.21
CA ALA A 92 -4.34 15.84 -2.18
C ALA A 92 -3.42 17.06 -2.09
N GLU A 93 -2.99 17.61 -3.24
CA GLU A 93 -2.24 18.86 -3.30
C GLU A 93 -2.98 20.02 -2.62
N GLN A 94 -4.30 20.10 -2.76
CA GLN A 94 -5.15 21.08 -2.11
C GLN A 94 -5.44 20.79 -0.63
N GLY A 95 -5.01 19.63 -0.10
CA GLY A 95 -5.30 19.18 1.26
C GLY A 95 -6.76 18.79 1.50
N ARG A 96 -7.49 18.42 0.44
CA ARG A 96 -8.88 17.97 0.46
C ARG A 96 -9.02 16.47 0.28
N GLY A 97 -7.95 15.73 0.47
CA GLY A 97 -7.92 14.30 0.19
C GLY A 97 -8.78 13.44 1.11
N ALA A 98 -9.08 13.94 2.29
CA ALA A 98 -9.93 13.26 3.26
C ALA A 98 -11.44 13.61 3.12
N ASP A 99 -11.81 14.52 2.21
CA ASP A 99 -13.20 14.94 2.03
C ASP A 99 -14.07 13.79 1.53
N GLU A 100 -15.33 13.72 1.97
CA GLU A 100 -16.27 12.67 1.59
C GLU A 100 -16.52 12.58 0.07
N THR A 101 -16.37 13.68 -0.65
CA THR A 101 -16.54 13.77 -2.12
C THR A 101 -15.25 13.56 -2.90
N ALA A 102 -14.09 13.42 -2.23
CA ALA A 102 -12.85 13.15 -2.92
C ALA A 102 -12.88 11.73 -3.49
N GLY A 103 -12.72 11.59 -4.80
CA GLY A 103 -12.78 10.29 -5.49
C GLY A 103 -11.79 9.26 -4.94
N PHE A 104 -10.67 9.73 -4.41
CA PHE A 104 -9.69 8.89 -3.75
C PHE A 104 -10.19 8.29 -2.43
N ASN A 105 -10.92 9.05 -1.64
CA ASN A 105 -11.53 8.56 -0.41
C ASN A 105 -12.44 7.36 -0.71
N GLY A 106 -13.34 7.52 -1.70
CA GLY A 106 -14.18 6.42 -2.17
C GLY A 106 -13.37 5.21 -2.69
N LEU A 107 -12.20 5.45 -3.27
CA LEU A 107 -11.34 4.38 -3.78
C LEU A 107 -10.78 3.48 -2.68
N ILE A 108 -10.22 4.05 -1.59
CA ILE A 108 -9.69 3.25 -0.48
C ILE A 108 -10.81 2.39 0.11
N TRP A 109 -11.98 2.99 0.32
CA TRP A 109 -13.16 2.31 0.85
C TRP A 109 -13.56 1.14 -0.05
N GLN A 110 -13.84 1.42 -1.32
CA GLN A 110 -14.25 0.41 -2.29
C GLN A 110 -13.24 -0.72 -2.44
N TYR A 111 -11.96 -0.39 -2.58
CA TYR A 111 -10.88 -1.36 -2.72
C TYR A 111 -10.82 -2.30 -1.50
N SER A 112 -10.83 -1.74 -0.30
CA SER A 112 -10.75 -2.54 0.92
C SER A 112 -11.97 -3.45 1.08
N TYR A 113 -13.18 -2.96 0.81
CA TYR A 113 -14.40 -3.79 0.92
C TYR A 113 -14.52 -4.84 -0.19
N ILE A 114 -13.92 -4.62 -1.36
CA ILE A 114 -13.80 -5.67 -2.37
C ILE A 114 -12.87 -6.79 -1.90
N LEU A 115 -11.73 -6.44 -1.28
CA LEU A 115 -10.85 -7.44 -0.68
C LEU A 115 -11.54 -8.22 0.43
N ILE A 116 -12.23 -7.53 1.35
CA ILE A 116 -12.98 -8.16 2.46
C ILE A 116 -14.06 -9.10 1.91
N ARG A 117 -14.85 -8.66 0.92
CA ARG A 117 -15.88 -9.50 0.31
C ARG A 117 -15.29 -10.75 -0.33
N ASN A 118 -14.24 -10.60 -1.14
CA ASN A 118 -13.60 -11.73 -1.81
C ASN A 118 -12.95 -12.68 -0.81
N ALA A 119 -12.31 -12.16 0.24
CA ALA A 119 -11.77 -12.96 1.33
C ALA A 119 -12.86 -13.75 2.07
N ASN A 120 -13.98 -13.12 2.44
CA ASN A 120 -15.10 -13.79 3.11
C ASN A 120 -15.72 -14.89 2.25
N LEU A 121 -15.88 -14.63 0.94
CA LEU A 121 -16.34 -15.66 -0.01
C LEU A 121 -15.36 -16.85 -0.07
N LEU A 122 -14.07 -16.58 -0.04
CA LEU A 122 -13.05 -17.62 -0.08
C LEU A 122 -12.99 -18.41 1.23
N ILE A 123 -13.09 -17.74 2.40
CA ILE A 123 -13.15 -18.38 3.71
C ILE A 123 -14.35 -19.33 3.78
N ALA A 124 -15.57 -18.83 3.52
CA ALA A 124 -16.78 -19.65 3.53
C ALA A 124 -16.69 -20.84 2.56
N ARG A 125 -15.99 -20.67 1.47
CA ARG A 125 -15.74 -21.73 0.49
C ARG A 125 -14.77 -22.79 1.01
N CYS A 126 -13.65 -22.36 1.58
CA CYS A 126 -12.67 -23.27 2.16
C CYS A 126 -13.29 -24.06 3.33
N ASP A 127 -14.06 -23.41 4.20
CA ASP A 127 -14.76 -24.06 5.28
C ASP A 127 -15.73 -25.15 4.77
N THR A 128 -16.47 -24.88 3.71
CA THR A 128 -17.35 -25.87 3.08
C THR A 128 -16.56 -27.07 2.54
N ILE A 129 -15.43 -26.83 1.90
CA ILE A 129 -14.58 -27.87 1.31
C ILE A 129 -13.93 -28.71 2.40
N LEU A 130 -13.32 -28.09 3.41
CA LEU A 130 -12.62 -28.76 4.49
C LEU A 130 -13.57 -29.62 5.36
N ASN A 131 -14.85 -29.25 5.43
CA ASN A 131 -15.88 -29.98 6.17
C ASN A 131 -16.67 -30.97 5.30
N THR A 132 -16.20 -31.29 4.08
CA THR A 132 -16.90 -32.20 3.19
C THR A 132 -16.92 -33.64 3.77
N PRO A 133 -18.09 -34.30 3.91
CA PRO A 133 -18.16 -35.68 4.36
C PRO A 133 -17.37 -36.63 3.43
N GLY A 134 -16.61 -37.54 4.03
CA GLY A 134 -15.71 -38.44 3.30
C GLY A 134 -14.26 -38.00 3.27
N GLY A 135 -13.99 -36.78 3.71
CA GLY A 135 -12.65 -36.19 3.76
C GLY A 135 -12.12 -35.77 2.40
N LEU A 136 -10.99 -35.07 2.42
CA LEU A 136 -10.19 -34.67 1.28
C LEU A 136 -8.88 -35.48 1.29
N ASP A 137 -8.25 -35.63 0.15
CA ASP A 137 -6.86 -36.08 0.17
C ASP A 137 -5.94 -34.97 0.71
N GLU A 138 -4.68 -35.29 0.92
CA GLU A 138 -3.70 -34.39 1.51
C GLU A 138 -3.43 -33.18 0.59
N GLU A 139 -3.37 -33.36 -0.73
CA GLU A 139 -3.10 -32.28 -1.70
C GLU A 139 -4.25 -31.26 -1.72
N ASP A 140 -5.48 -31.75 -1.73
CA ASP A 140 -6.70 -30.94 -1.70
C ASP A 140 -6.84 -30.20 -0.38
N THR A 141 -6.54 -30.84 0.76
CA THR A 141 -6.53 -30.22 2.09
C THR A 141 -5.50 -29.11 2.17
N ASN A 142 -4.28 -29.33 1.68
CA ASN A 142 -3.22 -28.33 1.64
C ASN A 142 -3.58 -27.15 0.72
N THR A 143 -4.25 -27.41 -0.39
CA THR A 143 -4.71 -26.34 -1.30
C THR A 143 -5.78 -25.48 -0.64
N ALA A 144 -6.74 -26.09 0.08
CA ALA A 144 -7.77 -25.35 0.80
C ALA A 144 -7.19 -24.53 1.96
N ASN A 145 -6.28 -25.09 2.75
CA ASN A 145 -5.61 -24.38 3.84
C ASN A 145 -4.74 -23.22 3.35
N ARG A 146 -4.03 -23.40 2.24
CA ARG A 146 -3.27 -22.32 1.61
C ARG A 146 -4.19 -21.16 1.16
N ALA A 147 -5.29 -21.49 0.50
CA ALA A 147 -6.27 -20.48 0.07
C ALA A 147 -6.89 -19.75 1.27
N LEU A 148 -7.20 -20.48 2.34
CA LEU A 148 -7.72 -19.92 3.59
C LEU A 148 -6.71 -18.97 4.25
N ALA A 149 -5.43 -19.31 4.25
CA ALA A 149 -4.36 -18.46 4.77
C ALA A 149 -4.28 -17.11 4.02
N HIS A 150 -4.33 -17.14 2.69
CA HIS A 150 -4.39 -15.93 1.88
C HIS A 150 -5.64 -15.09 2.15
N ALA A 151 -6.79 -15.74 2.36
CA ALA A 151 -8.04 -15.04 2.64
C ALA A 151 -7.99 -14.29 3.98
N TYR A 152 -7.54 -14.94 5.05
CA TYR A 152 -7.35 -14.27 6.36
C TYR A 152 -6.34 -13.12 6.25
N GLY A 153 -5.17 -13.36 5.64
CA GLY A 153 -4.16 -12.32 5.48
C GLY A 153 -4.65 -11.10 4.73
N MET A 154 -5.37 -11.29 3.63
CA MET A 154 -5.90 -10.19 2.82
C MET A 154 -7.09 -9.49 3.49
N ARG A 155 -7.91 -10.18 4.30
CA ARG A 155 -8.95 -9.55 5.11
C ARG A 155 -8.35 -8.70 6.22
N GLY A 156 -7.38 -9.23 6.95
CA GLY A 156 -6.64 -8.48 7.96
C GLY A 156 -5.96 -7.24 7.38
N TYR A 157 -5.33 -7.37 6.20
CA TYR A 157 -4.75 -6.24 5.48
C TYR A 157 -5.79 -5.19 5.09
N ALA A 158 -6.96 -5.58 4.60
CA ALA A 158 -8.00 -4.64 4.21
C ALA A 158 -8.57 -3.87 5.42
N TYR A 159 -8.77 -4.53 6.56
CA TYR A 159 -9.17 -3.84 7.80
C TYR A 159 -8.06 -2.96 8.36
N TYR A 160 -6.79 -3.35 8.25
CA TYR A 160 -5.66 -2.47 8.56
C TYR A 160 -5.72 -1.18 7.73
N MET A 161 -5.97 -1.26 6.43
CA MET A 161 -6.11 -0.09 5.54
C MET A 161 -7.29 0.79 5.97
N LEU A 162 -8.47 0.22 6.15
CA LEU A 162 -9.67 0.97 6.56
C LEU A 162 -9.47 1.69 7.89
N THR A 163 -8.96 1.00 8.89
CA THR A 163 -8.78 1.58 10.23
C THR A 163 -7.72 2.68 10.26
N ASN A 164 -6.66 2.57 9.45
CA ASN A 164 -5.64 3.62 9.35
C ASN A 164 -6.18 4.94 8.80
N PHE A 165 -7.10 4.87 7.83
CA PHE A 165 -7.57 6.06 7.13
C PHE A 165 -8.87 6.61 7.69
N TYR A 166 -9.79 5.78 8.19
CA TYR A 166 -11.11 6.26 8.60
C TYR A 166 -11.31 6.36 10.12
N THR A 167 -10.29 6.03 10.93
CA THR A 167 -10.39 6.16 12.38
C THR A 167 -9.90 7.51 12.87
N ASP A 168 -10.75 8.22 13.59
CA ASP A 168 -10.36 9.36 14.42
C ASP A 168 -9.76 8.85 15.73
N ALA A 169 -8.46 9.12 15.95
CA ALA A 169 -7.74 8.68 17.14
C ALA A 169 -8.35 9.22 18.46
N ALA A 170 -9.12 10.32 18.39
CA ALA A 170 -9.82 10.87 19.55
C ALA A 170 -11.17 10.18 19.83
N LYS A 171 -11.64 9.28 18.94
CA LYS A 171 -12.98 8.69 18.99
C LYS A 171 -12.97 7.19 18.69
N LEU A 172 -12.16 6.41 19.37
CA LEU A 172 -11.97 4.97 19.10
C LEU A 172 -13.21 4.11 19.35
N ASP A 173 -14.14 4.58 20.17
CA ASP A 173 -15.42 3.90 20.44
C ASP A 173 -16.52 4.29 19.47
N ALA A 174 -16.28 5.29 18.59
CA ALA A 174 -17.24 5.67 17.58
C ALA A 174 -17.39 4.55 16.53
N ASN A 175 -18.63 4.26 16.16
CA ASN A 175 -18.94 3.32 15.10
C ASN A 175 -18.69 3.99 13.73
N ILE A 176 -17.68 3.49 13.00
CA ILE A 176 -17.17 4.16 11.79
C ILE A 176 -17.17 3.27 10.54
N LEU A 177 -17.02 1.95 10.72
CA LEU A 177 -16.81 1.00 9.63
C LEU A 177 -17.77 -0.20 9.76
N PRO A 178 -18.52 -0.59 8.72
CA PRO A 178 -19.23 -1.85 8.73
C PRO A 178 -18.23 -3.02 8.78
N TYR A 179 -18.48 -3.97 9.69
CA TYR A 179 -17.65 -5.17 9.82
C TYR A 179 -18.33 -6.36 9.15
N TYR A 180 -17.63 -6.95 8.18
CA TYR A 180 -18.06 -8.14 7.45
C TYR A 180 -17.12 -9.32 7.69
N ASN A 181 -17.69 -10.47 7.96
CA ASN A 181 -17.01 -11.76 8.02
C ASN A 181 -17.71 -12.80 7.12
N GLU A 182 -17.25 -14.04 7.14
CA GLU A 182 -17.78 -15.16 6.36
C GLU A 182 -19.23 -15.52 6.66
N GLU A 183 -19.75 -15.12 7.81
CA GLU A 183 -21.13 -15.42 8.24
C GLU A 183 -22.12 -14.32 7.81
N ASN A 184 -21.69 -13.06 7.83
CA ASN A 184 -22.59 -11.89 7.68
C ASN A 184 -22.42 -11.09 6.39
N TYR A 185 -21.48 -11.45 5.51
CA TYR A 185 -21.09 -10.66 4.32
C TYR A 185 -22.19 -10.48 3.26
N LYS A 186 -23.30 -11.19 3.38
CA LYS A 186 -24.42 -11.14 2.43
C LYS A 186 -25.41 -9.99 2.70
N GLU A 187 -25.37 -9.41 3.89
CA GLU A 187 -26.32 -8.38 4.34
C GLU A 187 -25.56 -7.11 4.72
N VAL A 188 -26.18 -5.96 4.52
CA VAL A 188 -25.59 -4.68 4.94
C VAL A 188 -25.45 -4.66 6.46
N GLN A 189 -24.22 -4.37 6.93
CA GLN A 189 -23.90 -4.38 8.35
C GLN A 189 -23.95 -2.98 8.96
N ARG A 190 -24.29 -2.92 10.25
CA ARG A 190 -24.15 -1.73 11.08
C ARG A 190 -22.65 -1.39 11.21
N LEU A 191 -22.41 -0.11 11.51
CA LEU A 191 -21.05 0.35 11.75
C LEU A 191 -20.51 -0.23 13.08
N SER A 192 -19.23 -0.53 13.09
CA SER A 192 -18.47 -1.01 14.23
C SER A 192 -17.35 -0.03 14.60
N SER A 193 -16.88 -0.06 15.83
CA SER A 193 -15.82 0.79 16.32
C SER A 193 -14.42 0.25 15.99
N TYR A 194 -13.42 1.12 16.07
CA TYR A 194 -12.02 0.72 15.97
C TYR A 194 -11.67 -0.38 16.99
N LYS A 195 -12.11 -0.22 18.26
CA LYS A 195 -11.84 -1.18 19.33
C LYS A 195 -12.44 -2.56 19.08
N TYR A 196 -13.54 -2.63 18.33
CA TYR A 196 -14.11 -3.90 17.90
C TYR A 196 -13.35 -4.54 16.74
N ILE A 197 -12.97 -3.76 15.74
CA ILE A 197 -12.40 -4.26 14.48
C ILE A 197 -10.93 -4.67 14.64
N ILE A 198 -10.13 -3.91 15.38
CA ILE A 198 -8.67 -4.13 15.44
C ILE A 198 -8.27 -5.48 16.00
N PRO A 199 -8.86 -5.99 17.10
CA PRO A 199 -8.53 -7.34 17.59
C PRO A 199 -8.82 -8.44 16.54
N LEU A 200 -9.87 -8.28 15.73
CA LEU A 200 -10.23 -9.23 14.70
C LEU A 200 -9.25 -9.19 13.52
N ALA A 201 -8.81 -7.99 13.11
CA ALA A 201 -7.78 -7.83 12.09
C ALA A 201 -6.41 -8.41 12.53
N ILE A 202 -6.06 -8.24 13.81
CA ILE A 202 -4.86 -8.84 14.40
C ILE A 202 -4.98 -10.38 14.33
N SER A 203 -6.10 -10.94 14.79
CA SER A 203 -6.35 -12.38 14.77
C SER A 203 -6.28 -12.97 13.34
N ASP A 204 -6.83 -12.29 12.36
CA ASP A 204 -6.75 -12.70 10.96
C ASP A 204 -5.29 -12.75 10.46
N LEU A 205 -4.49 -11.74 10.78
CA LEU A 205 -3.07 -11.71 10.39
C LEU A 205 -2.24 -12.77 11.14
N GLU A 206 -2.50 -13.00 12.43
CA GLU A 206 -1.83 -14.05 13.22
C GLU A 206 -2.14 -15.44 12.65
N ARG A 207 -3.42 -15.72 12.33
CA ARG A 207 -3.81 -16.96 11.65
C ARG A 207 -3.14 -17.12 10.30
N ALA A 208 -3.09 -16.04 9.50
CA ALA A 208 -2.41 -16.06 8.20
C ALA A 208 -0.91 -16.37 8.36
N ILE A 209 -0.22 -15.76 9.34
CA ILE A 209 1.20 -16.02 9.61
C ILE A 209 1.44 -17.49 9.89
N ASP A 210 0.64 -18.09 10.79
CA ASP A 210 0.83 -19.48 11.19
C ASP A 210 0.54 -20.44 10.04
N MET A 211 -0.57 -20.24 9.32
CA MET A 211 -0.92 -21.06 8.17
C MET A 211 0.06 -20.92 7.01
N LEU A 212 0.57 -19.69 6.72
CA LEU A 212 1.53 -19.46 5.65
C LEU A 212 2.93 -20.01 5.96
N LYS A 213 3.28 -20.26 7.21
CA LYS A 213 4.49 -21.02 7.57
C LYS A 213 4.38 -22.50 7.17
N GLU A 214 3.19 -23.07 7.32
CA GLU A 214 2.93 -24.49 7.05
C GLU A 214 2.60 -24.74 5.57
N TYR A 215 1.73 -23.94 4.99
CA TYR A 215 1.22 -24.10 3.64
C TYR A 215 1.87 -23.11 2.68
N GLN A 216 3.15 -23.33 2.37
CA GLN A 216 3.93 -22.47 1.48
C GLN A 216 3.34 -22.43 0.04
N PRO A 217 3.49 -21.31 -0.68
CA PRO A 217 3.10 -21.26 -2.09
C PRO A 217 3.87 -22.28 -2.92
N LYS A 218 3.22 -22.83 -3.96
CA LYS A 218 3.80 -23.87 -4.85
C LYS A 218 5.07 -23.42 -5.58
N VAL A 219 5.28 -22.10 -5.70
CA VAL A 219 6.44 -21.50 -6.35
C VAL A 219 7.30 -20.79 -5.32
N ALA A 220 8.50 -21.28 -5.12
CA ALA A 220 9.47 -20.64 -4.24
C ALA A 220 9.77 -19.20 -4.72
N ASN A 221 9.95 -18.26 -3.77
CA ASN A 221 10.26 -16.85 -4.03
C ASN A 221 9.18 -16.06 -4.79
N GLN A 222 7.93 -16.49 -4.75
CA GLN A 222 6.84 -15.76 -5.37
C GLN A 222 6.47 -14.53 -4.55
N LYS A 223 7.00 -13.37 -4.94
CA LYS A 223 6.79 -12.07 -4.25
C LYS A 223 5.43 -11.44 -4.52
N SER A 224 4.64 -11.97 -5.44
CA SER A 224 3.33 -11.42 -5.81
C SER A 224 2.18 -11.86 -4.90
N TYR A 225 2.41 -12.86 -4.08
CA TYR A 225 1.43 -13.38 -3.13
C TYR A 225 1.94 -13.20 -1.71
N MET A 226 1.00 -13.02 -0.77
CA MET A 226 1.33 -12.92 0.64
C MET A 226 2.03 -14.20 1.12
N ASN A 227 3.17 -14.04 1.75
CA ASN A 227 3.85 -15.07 2.54
C ASN A 227 3.84 -14.69 4.02
N ALA A 228 4.37 -15.53 4.88
CA ALA A 228 4.40 -15.25 6.31
C ALA A 228 5.13 -13.94 6.66
N ASP A 229 6.16 -13.58 5.92
CA ASP A 229 6.93 -12.35 6.19
C ASP A 229 6.18 -11.08 5.80
N ILE A 230 5.41 -11.12 4.70
CA ILE A 230 4.50 -10.02 4.33
C ILE A 230 3.44 -9.83 5.42
N ALA A 231 2.81 -10.92 5.88
CA ALA A 231 1.80 -10.87 6.93
C ALA A 231 2.38 -10.35 8.27
N LYS A 232 3.60 -10.76 8.65
CA LYS A 232 4.33 -10.23 9.82
C LYS A 232 4.57 -8.73 9.69
N MET A 233 5.02 -8.24 8.54
CA MET A 233 5.25 -6.82 8.33
C MET A 233 3.96 -6.01 8.43
N ILE A 234 2.86 -6.49 7.86
CA ILE A 234 1.54 -5.83 7.97
C ILE A 234 1.11 -5.78 9.44
N LEU A 235 1.22 -6.89 10.17
CA LEU A 235 0.88 -6.95 11.59
C LEU A 235 1.77 -6.02 12.42
N ALA A 236 3.06 -5.94 12.13
CA ALA A 236 3.98 -5.03 12.80
C ALA A 236 3.57 -3.55 12.58
N TYR A 237 3.22 -3.16 11.35
CA TYR A 237 2.68 -1.84 11.09
C TYR A 237 1.36 -1.57 11.83
N LEU A 238 0.45 -2.52 11.84
CA LEU A 238 -0.83 -2.40 12.56
C LEU A 238 -0.59 -2.14 14.05
N ARG A 239 0.28 -2.95 14.70
CA ARG A 239 0.62 -2.80 16.10
C ARG A 239 1.35 -1.48 16.42
N MET A 240 2.30 -1.05 15.57
CA MET A 240 2.96 0.25 15.71
C MET A 240 1.97 1.42 15.59
N ASN A 241 1.06 1.37 14.61
CA ASN A 241 0.06 2.41 14.43
C ASN A 241 -0.95 2.40 15.59
N LYS A 242 -1.38 1.22 16.07
CA LYS A 242 -2.20 1.08 17.26
C LYS A 242 -1.53 1.74 18.46
N ALA A 243 -0.30 1.36 18.77
CA ALA A 243 0.43 1.79 19.96
C ALA A 243 0.75 3.30 19.99
N ILE A 244 0.98 3.91 18.82
CA ILE A 244 1.52 5.29 18.77
C ILE A 244 0.45 6.30 18.31
N ILE A 245 -0.46 5.91 17.43
CA ILE A 245 -1.43 6.85 16.86
C ILE A 245 -2.81 6.71 17.51
N PHE A 246 -3.28 5.47 17.69
CA PHE A 246 -4.67 5.21 18.01
C PHE A 246 -4.90 4.87 19.48
N ASP A 247 -4.42 3.72 19.94
CA ASP A 247 -4.71 3.21 21.27
C ASP A 247 -3.43 2.82 22.03
N PRO A 248 -2.88 3.72 22.84
CA PRO A 248 -1.67 3.45 23.61
C PRO A 248 -1.90 2.62 24.88
N SER A 249 -3.09 2.07 25.10
CA SER A 249 -3.43 1.34 26.35
C SER A 249 -2.51 0.14 26.61
N ASP A 250 -2.01 -0.51 25.56
CA ASP A 250 -1.02 -1.61 25.64
C ASP A 250 0.25 -1.30 24.83
N ARG A 251 0.68 -0.04 24.89
CA ARG A 251 1.71 0.53 24.01
C ARG A 251 2.99 -0.29 23.99
N THR A 252 3.53 -0.65 25.14
CA THR A 252 4.81 -1.34 25.23
C THR A 252 4.73 -2.72 24.60
N ASN A 253 3.70 -3.50 24.91
CA ASN A 253 3.51 -4.84 24.36
C ASN A 253 3.28 -4.82 22.85
N ASP A 254 2.48 -3.88 22.33
CA ASP A 254 2.26 -3.76 20.90
C ASP A 254 3.56 -3.38 20.15
N ILE A 255 4.41 -2.52 20.72
CA ILE A 255 5.70 -2.15 20.10
C ILE A 255 6.70 -3.30 20.19
N ASP A 256 6.79 -4.00 21.33
CA ASP A 256 7.64 -5.17 21.51
C ASP A 256 7.29 -6.27 20.50
N GLU A 257 6.00 -6.53 20.33
CA GLU A 257 5.52 -7.52 19.38
C GLU A 257 5.80 -7.10 17.93
N ALA A 258 5.60 -5.83 17.59
CA ALA A 258 5.97 -5.30 16.28
C ALA A 258 7.48 -5.49 16.01
N LEU A 259 8.33 -5.16 16.99
CA LEU A 259 9.76 -5.34 16.88
C LEU A 259 10.15 -6.82 16.73
N ARG A 260 9.51 -7.72 17.47
CA ARG A 260 9.72 -9.16 17.36
C ARG A 260 9.44 -9.66 15.95
N LEU A 261 8.28 -9.30 15.38
CA LEU A 261 7.87 -9.68 14.02
C LEU A 261 8.85 -9.18 12.96
N VAL A 262 9.25 -7.92 13.05
CA VAL A 262 10.23 -7.32 12.12
C VAL A 262 11.60 -7.98 12.23
N LYS A 263 12.05 -8.29 13.45
CA LYS A 263 13.32 -9.02 13.68
C LYS A 263 13.30 -10.42 13.06
N GLU A 264 12.16 -11.10 13.10
CA GLU A 264 12.02 -12.39 12.42
C GLU A 264 12.20 -12.25 10.91
N VAL A 265 11.56 -11.24 10.28
CA VAL A 265 11.72 -10.98 8.84
C VAL A 265 13.18 -10.66 8.48
N ILE A 266 13.83 -9.76 9.24
CA ILE A 266 15.25 -9.44 9.04
C ILE A 266 16.11 -10.69 9.22
N GLY A 267 15.80 -11.50 10.24
CA GLY A 267 16.55 -12.69 10.62
C GLY A 267 16.49 -13.85 9.61
N THR A 268 15.54 -13.86 8.67
CA THR A 268 15.53 -14.87 7.60
C THR A 268 16.76 -14.79 6.70
N GLY A 269 17.31 -13.58 6.50
CA GLY A 269 18.41 -13.34 5.57
C GLY A 269 18.00 -13.46 4.08
N GLU A 270 16.74 -13.70 3.77
CA GLU A 270 16.26 -13.90 2.39
C GLU A 270 16.23 -12.62 1.57
N TYR A 271 16.16 -11.48 2.25
CA TYR A 271 16.00 -10.16 1.62
C TYR A 271 17.23 -9.29 1.96
N PRO A 272 18.31 -9.31 1.17
CA PRO A 272 19.44 -8.43 1.40
C PRO A 272 19.09 -6.97 1.14
N ILE A 273 19.61 -6.03 1.95
CA ILE A 273 19.51 -4.60 1.64
C ILE A 273 20.16 -4.33 0.29
N LEU A 274 19.51 -3.50 -0.54
CA LEU A 274 20.07 -3.09 -1.83
C LEU A 274 21.45 -2.42 -1.60
N PRO A 275 22.54 -2.99 -2.15
CA PRO A 275 23.88 -2.51 -1.86
C PRO A 275 24.14 -1.15 -2.52
N TYR A 276 25.02 -0.34 -1.91
CA TYR A 276 25.37 1.03 -2.33
C TYR A 276 25.56 1.18 -3.84
N LYS A 277 26.36 0.28 -4.45
CA LYS A 277 26.69 0.31 -5.88
C LYS A 277 25.50 0.09 -6.81
N GLU A 278 24.40 -0.46 -6.31
CA GLU A 278 23.21 -0.79 -7.09
C GLU A 278 22.06 0.23 -6.90
N VAL A 279 22.14 1.09 -5.89
CA VAL A 279 21.09 2.04 -5.54
C VAL A 279 20.67 2.95 -6.71
N LEU A 280 21.62 3.34 -7.57
CA LEU A 280 21.33 4.20 -8.74
C LEU A 280 21.05 3.42 -10.04
N THR A 281 21.20 2.11 -10.04
CA THR A 281 21.13 1.29 -11.26
C THR A 281 20.01 0.24 -11.21
N ASN A 282 19.49 -0.05 -10.03
CA ASN A 282 18.43 -1.05 -9.86
C ASN A 282 17.12 -0.65 -10.58
N GLY A 283 16.79 0.64 -10.63
CA GLY A 283 15.58 1.18 -11.27
C GLY A 283 14.29 0.92 -10.52
N PHE A 284 14.26 0.05 -9.54
CA PHE A 284 13.05 -0.39 -8.82
C PHE A 284 11.95 -0.86 -9.80
N ASN A 285 12.32 -1.57 -10.86
CA ASN A 285 11.46 -1.84 -12.01
C ASN A 285 11.30 -3.33 -12.35
N THR A 286 11.94 -4.24 -11.62
CA THR A 286 11.80 -5.67 -11.86
C THR A 286 12.00 -6.52 -10.60
N VAL A 287 11.10 -7.45 -10.37
CA VAL A 287 11.14 -8.44 -9.28
C VAL A 287 12.40 -9.28 -9.34
N VAL A 288 12.80 -9.69 -10.55
CA VAL A 288 13.95 -10.61 -10.77
C VAL A 288 15.26 -10.02 -10.27
N LYS A 289 15.49 -8.72 -10.46
CA LYS A 289 16.74 -8.05 -10.03
C LYS A 289 16.66 -7.53 -8.59
N SER A 290 15.47 -7.43 -8.02
CA SER A 290 15.25 -6.74 -6.73
C SER A 290 15.10 -7.75 -5.60
N GLN A 291 16.20 -8.36 -5.18
CA GLN A 291 16.20 -9.36 -4.10
C GLN A 291 15.74 -8.75 -2.76
N ASN A 292 15.93 -7.45 -2.56
CA ASN A 292 15.49 -6.71 -1.38
C ASN A 292 13.96 -6.53 -1.27
N TRP A 293 13.21 -6.87 -2.31
CA TRP A 293 11.74 -6.78 -2.26
C TRP A 293 11.13 -7.97 -1.52
N ILE A 294 10.22 -7.66 -0.60
CA ILE A 294 9.43 -8.64 0.16
C ILE A 294 8.09 -8.89 -0.56
N TRP A 295 7.41 -7.82 -0.96
CA TRP A 295 6.13 -7.88 -1.67
C TRP A 295 6.17 -7.02 -2.93
N ALA A 296 5.72 -7.58 -4.04
CA ALA A 296 5.78 -6.92 -5.33
C ALA A 296 4.72 -7.47 -6.29
N VAL A 297 4.53 -6.81 -7.40
CA VAL A 297 3.72 -7.31 -8.52
C VAL A 297 4.64 -7.50 -9.73
N ASP A 298 4.65 -8.70 -10.26
CA ASP A 298 5.18 -9.03 -11.59
C ASP A 298 4.09 -8.68 -12.61
N VAL A 299 4.33 -7.61 -13.38
CA VAL A 299 3.32 -7.03 -14.27
C VAL A 299 3.38 -7.72 -15.63
N ALA A 300 2.43 -8.61 -15.89
CA ALA A 300 2.21 -9.22 -17.21
C ALA A 300 1.42 -8.29 -18.15
N ALA A 301 1.42 -8.61 -19.44
CA ALA A 301 0.69 -7.85 -20.45
C ALA A 301 -0.81 -7.73 -20.14
N GLU A 302 -1.39 -8.80 -19.61
CA GLU A 302 -2.82 -8.91 -19.25
C GLU A 302 -3.17 -8.06 -18.02
N THR A 303 -2.21 -7.83 -17.13
CA THR A 303 -2.38 -7.05 -15.89
C THR A 303 -1.85 -5.64 -16.00
N SER A 304 -1.21 -5.28 -17.12
CA SER A 304 -0.66 -3.95 -17.37
C SER A 304 -1.76 -2.89 -17.44
N ARG A 305 -1.57 -1.79 -16.74
CA ARG A 305 -2.44 -0.60 -16.81
C ARG A 305 -2.09 0.33 -17.95
N GLN A 306 -1.08 -0.02 -18.75
CA GLN A 306 -0.59 0.78 -19.87
C GLN A 306 -0.31 2.23 -19.44
N ILE A 307 -0.78 3.22 -20.20
CA ILE A 307 -0.60 4.64 -19.87
C ILE A 307 -1.21 5.05 -18.52
N ASN A 308 -2.16 4.28 -17.98
CA ASN A 308 -2.74 4.52 -16.65
C ASN A 308 -1.96 3.80 -15.54
N SER A 309 -0.69 3.51 -15.74
CA SER A 309 0.19 2.84 -14.78
C SER A 309 0.92 3.82 -13.87
N PHE A 310 1.43 3.30 -12.75
CA PHE A 310 2.35 4.03 -11.87
C PHE A 310 3.53 4.62 -12.65
N TRP A 311 4.10 3.85 -13.58
CA TRP A 311 5.27 4.25 -14.37
C TRP A 311 5.01 5.46 -15.25
N SER A 312 3.79 5.62 -15.75
CA SER A 312 3.44 6.78 -16.56
C SER A 312 3.43 8.10 -15.81
N LEU A 313 3.34 8.10 -14.49
CA LEU A 313 3.36 9.29 -13.62
C LEU A 313 4.67 9.45 -12.84
N ALA A 314 5.35 8.35 -12.52
CA ALA A 314 6.57 8.37 -11.74
C ALA A 314 7.83 8.52 -12.60
N ASP A 315 7.84 7.97 -13.82
CA ASP A 315 9.04 7.87 -14.67
C ASP A 315 8.93 8.75 -15.92
N ILE A 316 9.84 9.72 -16.06
CA ILE A 316 9.91 10.60 -17.21
C ILE A 316 10.44 9.91 -18.48
N TYR A 317 11.07 8.76 -18.37
CA TYR A 317 11.58 7.99 -19.50
C TYR A 317 10.49 7.10 -20.13
N THR A 318 9.47 6.74 -19.37
CA THR A 318 8.29 6.03 -19.88
C THR A 318 7.36 6.97 -20.66
N TYR A 319 6.84 6.52 -21.82
CA TYR A 319 5.77 7.22 -22.51
C TYR A 319 4.53 7.34 -21.61
N GLY A 320 4.22 8.55 -21.16
CA GLY A 320 3.14 8.79 -20.20
C GLY A 320 3.00 10.23 -19.76
N TYR A 321 2.25 10.44 -18.71
CA TYR A 321 1.92 11.75 -18.17
C TYR A 321 3.13 12.49 -17.60
N ALA A 322 4.06 11.77 -16.95
CA ALA A 322 5.29 12.36 -16.44
C ALA A 322 6.11 12.99 -17.58
N ALA A 323 6.35 12.25 -18.66
CA ALA A 323 7.07 12.73 -19.83
C ALA A 323 6.35 13.88 -20.54
N ALA A 324 5.02 13.98 -20.42
CA ALA A 324 4.20 15.05 -20.95
C ALA A 324 4.07 16.25 -19.99
N GLY A 325 4.75 16.24 -18.84
CA GLY A 325 4.87 17.40 -17.94
C GLY A 325 4.07 17.34 -16.65
N GLU A 326 3.21 16.32 -16.42
CA GLU A 326 2.62 16.06 -15.10
C GLU A 326 3.36 14.92 -14.41
N TYR A 327 4.46 15.26 -13.77
CA TYR A 327 5.35 14.32 -13.10
C TYR A 327 5.32 14.48 -11.58
N LEU A 328 5.72 13.43 -10.88
CA LEU A 328 5.91 13.44 -9.43
C LEU A 328 7.34 13.90 -9.12
N ALA A 329 7.48 14.83 -8.18
CA ALA A 329 8.76 15.37 -7.76
C ALA A 329 8.93 15.22 -6.24
N ILE A 330 10.16 15.15 -5.75
CA ILE A 330 10.38 15.33 -4.32
C ILE A 330 10.06 16.77 -3.92
N ASP A 331 9.52 16.94 -2.71
CA ASP A 331 9.34 18.27 -2.12
C ASP A 331 10.66 19.05 -2.08
N ALA A 332 10.65 20.28 -2.57
CA ALA A 332 11.86 21.09 -2.70
C ALA A 332 12.51 21.39 -1.34
N ASN A 333 11.73 21.60 -0.27
CA ASN A 333 12.29 21.86 1.06
C ASN A 333 12.87 20.57 1.66
N LEU A 334 12.26 19.41 1.40
CA LEU A 334 12.86 18.13 1.79
C LEU A 334 14.19 17.91 1.08
N TYR A 335 14.25 18.12 -0.25
CA TYR A 335 15.49 17.99 -1.01
C TYR A 335 16.58 18.93 -0.50
N ASN A 336 16.25 20.21 -0.30
CA ASN A 336 17.19 21.21 0.20
C ASN A 336 17.70 20.90 1.63
N SER A 337 16.96 20.14 2.41
CA SER A 337 17.39 19.70 3.75
C SER A 337 18.51 18.66 3.70
N PHE A 338 18.80 18.04 2.55
CA PHE A 338 19.82 17.01 2.43
C PHE A 338 21.22 17.50 2.77
N ASP A 339 21.54 18.77 2.50
CA ASP A 339 22.85 19.33 2.82
C ASP A 339 23.14 19.37 4.32
N THR A 340 22.13 19.37 5.15
CA THR A 340 22.25 19.35 6.62
C THR A 340 22.03 17.95 7.21
N LYS A 341 21.26 17.12 6.55
CA LYS A 341 20.81 15.81 7.05
C LYS A 341 21.67 14.64 6.57
N LEU A 342 22.17 14.73 5.34
CA LEU A 342 22.92 13.68 4.68
C LEU A 342 24.38 14.11 4.46
N SER A 343 25.30 13.16 4.44
CA SER A 343 26.69 13.42 4.04
C SER A 343 26.79 13.74 2.55
N ALA A 344 27.95 14.19 2.11
CA ALA A 344 28.21 14.45 0.70
C ALA A 344 28.20 13.15 -0.14
N THR A 345 28.52 12.00 0.48
CA THR A 345 28.59 10.69 -0.16
C THR A 345 27.30 9.88 -0.07
N ASP A 346 26.25 10.38 0.58
CA ASP A 346 24.96 9.69 0.58
C ASP A 346 24.40 9.61 -0.84
N ILE A 347 24.33 8.38 -1.36
CA ILE A 347 23.97 8.10 -2.74
C ILE A 347 22.54 8.51 -3.09
N ARG A 348 21.63 8.59 -2.10
CA ARG A 348 20.22 8.97 -2.30
C ARG A 348 20.04 10.42 -2.76
N LYS A 349 21.01 11.30 -2.49
CA LYS A 349 21.04 12.66 -3.08
C LYS A 349 20.91 12.63 -4.60
N LYS A 350 21.39 11.56 -5.24
CA LYS A 350 21.39 11.39 -6.70
C LYS A 350 20.12 10.75 -7.27
N TRP A 351 19.13 10.45 -6.45
CA TRP A 351 17.88 9.87 -6.95
C TRP A 351 17.06 10.84 -7.82
N TRP A 352 17.22 12.15 -7.59
CA TRP A 352 16.37 13.16 -8.22
C TRP A 352 17.14 14.00 -9.23
N ASN A 353 16.41 14.50 -10.22
CA ASN A 353 16.91 15.39 -11.27
C ASN A 353 17.27 16.77 -10.68
N HIS A 354 18.56 17.00 -10.47
CA HIS A 354 19.04 18.25 -9.92
C HIS A 354 20.42 18.58 -10.53
N PRO A 355 20.74 19.86 -10.84
CA PRO A 355 22.02 20.26 -11.44
C PRO A 355 23.23 19.80 -10.65
N ALA A 356 23.18 19.78 -9.32
CA ALA A 356 24.27 19.30 -8.48
C ALA A 356 24.61 17.79 -8.66
N ASN A 357 23.72 17.02 -9.30
CA ASN A 357 23.88 15.60 -9.53
C ASN A 357 24.38 15.25 -10.95
N ASN A 358 24.65 16.23 -11.78
CA ASN A 358 24.96 16.07 -13.21
C ASN A 358 23.88 15.33 -14.03
N ASN A 359 22.70 15.16 -13.48
CA ASN A 359 21.54 14.52 -14.11
C ASN A 359 20.52 15.62 -14.41
N VAL A 360 20.71 16.31 -15.53
CA VAL A 360 19.83 17.45 -15.88
C VAL A 360 18.96 17.07 -17.07
N GLU A 361 17.75 16.58 -16.75
CA GLU A 361 16.68 16.48 -17.73
C GLU A 361 15.90 17.80 -17.73
N ALA A 362 16.01 18.54 -18.80
CA ALA A 362 15.40 19.87 -18.90
C ALA A 362 13.87 19.81 -18.76
N GLY A 363 13.31 20.65 -17.90
CA GLY A 363 11.87 20.72 -17.67
C GLY A 363 11.34 19.79 -16.56
N PHE A 364 12.16 18.91 -15.95
CA PHE A 364 11.74 17.92 -14.98
C PHE A 364 12.45 18.09 -13.62
N ALA A 365 12.49 19.30 -13.09
CA ALA A 365 13.19 19.61 -11.84
C ALA A 365 12.69 18.73 -10.69
N LEU A 366 13.63 18.09 -9.98
CA LEU A 366 13.37 17.23 -8.83
C LEU A 366 12.52 15.97 -9.13
N ALA A 367 12.29 15.63 -10.41
CA ALA A 367 11.72 14.32 -10.76
C ALA A 367 12.69 13.19 -10.42
N PRO A 368 12.19 11.96 -10.11
CA PRO A 368 13.06 10.83 -9.92
C PRO A 368 13.72 10.43 -11.25
N VAL A 369 15.03 10.23 -11.22
CA VAL A 369 15.81 9.81 -12.40
C VAL A 369 16.70 8.60 -12.10
N ASN A 370 16.92 8.29 -10.83
CA ASN A 370 17.68 7.13 -10.39
C ASN A 370 16.93 6.31 -9.31
N LYS A 371 15.63 6.58 -9.13
CA LYS A 371 14.67 5.75 -8.39
C LYS A 371 13.41 5.72 -9.23
N PHE A 372 12.84 4.54 -9.51
CA PHE A 372 11.69 4.37 -10.40
C PHE A 372 11.94 4.92 -11.80
N PHE A 373 12.82 4.29 -12.55
CA PHE A 373 13.16 4.73 -13.91
C PHE A 373 13.27 3.55 -14.88
N ASP A 374 12.99 3.81 -16.15
CA ASP A 374 13.27 2.87 -17.24
C ASP A 374 14.77 2.89 -17.60
N PRO A 375 15.42 1.73 -17.78
CA PRO A 375 16.84 1.64 -18.03
C PRO A 375 17.34 2.36 -19.28
N ASN A 376 16.50 2.52 -20.29
CA ASN A 376 16.89 3.17 -21.56
C ASN A 376 17.11 4.68 -21.44
N ARG A 377 16.57 5.31 -20.38
CA ARG A 377 16.81 6.71 -20.03
C ARG A 377 16.64 7.70 -21.18
N LYS A 378 15.63 7.49 -22.02
CA LYS A 378 15.28 8.39 -23.09
C LYS A 378 13.88 8.91 -22.85
N VAL A 379 13.74 10.21 -22.61
CA VAL A 379 12.47 10.86 -22.28
C VAL A 379 11.38 10.47 -23.29
N SER A 380 10.27 9.97 -22.77
CA SER A 380 9.08 9.57 -23.55
C SER A 380 9.31 8.53 -24.65
N ALA A 381 10.40 7.74 -24.59
CA ALA A 381 10.71 6.81 -25.68
C ALA A 381 10.08 5.44 -25.51
N ASP A 382 10.04 4.93 -24.27
CA ASP A 382 9.68 3.55 -24.02
C ASP A 382 8.27 3.43 -23.43
N LYS A 383 7.57 2.37 -23.83
CA LYS A 383 6.30 1.97 -23.23
C LYS A 383 6.58 0.98 -22.12
N ALA A 384 7.33 1.39 -21.10
CA ALA A 384 7.77 0.57 -19.97
C ALA A 384 6.62 0.25 -18.99
N TRP A 385 5.42 0.01 -19.50
CA TRP A 385 4.23 -0.28 -18.73
C TRP A 385 4.19 -1.71 -18.17
N LEU A 386 5.18 -2.52 -18.53
CA LEU A 386 5.40 -3.87 -18.02
C LEU A 386 6.46 -3.91 -16.92
N ASN A 387 6.96 -2.76 -16.47
CA ASN A 387 7.79 -2.70 -15.29
C ASN A 387 7.00 -3.12 -14.03
N ASP A 388 7.66 -3.87 -13.16
CA ASP A 388 7.07 -4.41 -11.94
C ASP A 388 6.84 -3.33 -10.88
N LEU A 389 6.02 -3.63 -9.88
CA LEU A 389 5.66 -2.71 -8.82
C LEU A 389 6.10 -3.26 -7.46
N VAL A 390 6.87 -2.49 -6.70
CA VAL A 390 7.19 -2.81 -5.30
C VAL A 390 6.08 -2.32 -4.37
N TYR A 391 5.70 -3.18 -3.41
CA TYR A 391 4.79 -2.82 -2.31
C TYR A 391 5.48 -2.85 -0.96
N MET A 392 6.52 -3.70 -0.80
CA MET A 392 7.26 -3.86 0.44
C MET A 392 8.68 -4.30 0.17
N ARG A 393 9.65 -3.74 0.89
CA ARG A 393 11.07 -4.11 0.78
C ARG A 393 11.76 -4.09 2.13
N ILE A 394 12.89 -4.79 2.23
CA ILE A 394 13.57 -5.02 3.52
C ILE A 394 14.04 -3.73 4.20
N GLU A 395 14.33 -2.68 3.46
CA GLU A 395 14.77 -1.40 4.02
C GLU A 395 13.74 -0.80 4.97
N GLU A 396 12.42 -0.99 4.68
CA GLU A 396 11.37 -0.53 5.61
C GLU A 396 11.34 -1.36 6.90
N ALA A 397 11.75 -2.63 6.87
CA ALA A 397 11.87 -3.44 8.08
C ALA A 397 12.98 -2.89 9.01
N TYR A 398 14.12 -2.50 8.46
CA TYR A 398 15.19 -1.86 9.25
C TYR A 398 14.77 -0.51 9.81
N LEU A 399 14.01 0.29 9.04
CA LEU A 399 13.46 1.56 9.51
C LEU A 399 12.44 1.33 10.64
N LEU A 400 11.55 0.35 10.48
CA LEU A 400 10.53 0.04 11.48
C LEU A 400 11.16 -0.53 12.77
N ALA A 401 12.21 -1.36 12.66
CA ALA A 401 12.96 -1.86 13.80
C ALA A 401 13.68 -0.74 14.56
N ALA A 402 14.27 0.23 13.83
CA ALA A 402 14.89 1.39 14.44
C ALA A 402 13.86 2.27 15.17
N GLU A 403 12.71 2.50 14.55
CA GLU A 403 11.59 3.25 15.14
C GLU A 403 11.04 2.57 16.39
N ALA A 404 10.77 1.26 16.32
CA ALA A 404 10.25 0.49 17.44
C ALA A 404 11.23 0.44 18.62
N SER A 405 12.51 0.17 18.35
CA SER A 405 13.54 0.19 19.39
C SER A 405 13.65 1.56 20.07
N PHE A 406 13.63 2.64 19.27
CA PHE A 406 13.61 4.00 19.82
C PHE A 406 12.38 4.27 20.70
N ALA A 407 11.19 3.83 20.25
CA ALA A 407 9.93 4.02 20.96
C ALA A 407 9.85 3.22 22.28
N LEU A 408 10.64 2.16 22.44
CA LEU A 408 10.86 1.39 23.67
C LEU A 408 11.96 1.98 24.57
N GLY A 409 12.67 3.02 24.13
CA GLY A 409 13.79 3.60 24.84
C GLY A 409 15.15 2.89 24.61
N ASP A 410 15.19 1.90 23.71
CA ASP A 410 16.41 1.19 23.35
C ASP A 410 17.13 1.90 22.19
N GLU A 411 17.77 3.01 22.50
CA GLU A 411 18.52 3.80 21.52
C GLU A 411 19.72 3.05 20.94
N THR A 412 20.28 2.07 21.66
CA THR A 412 21.40 1.25 21.19
C THR A 412 20.99 0.43 19.98
N ASN A 413 19.92 -0.33 20.09
CA ASN A 413 19.40 -1.11 18.98
C ASN A 413 18.81 -0.23 17.88
N ALA A 414 18.15 0.89 18.22
CA ALA A 414 17.68 1.87 17.23
C ALA A 414 18.84 2.37 16.34
N LYS A 415 19.99 2.72 16.93
CA LYS A 415 21.21 3.09 16.19
C LYS A 415 21.76 1.94 15.36
N ALA A 416 21.74 0.72 15.89
CA ALA A 416 22.25 -0.45 15.16
C ALA A 416 21.46 -0.70 13.87
N TYR A 417 20.14 -0.69 13.94
CA TYR A 417 19.28 -0.87 12.75
C TYR A 417 19.44 0.23 11.73
N ILE A 418 19.41 1.50 12.15
CA ILE A 418 19.55 2.61 11.21
C ILE A 418 20.95 2.66 10.58
N LYS A 419 22.01 2.32 11.32
CA LYS A 419 23.39 2.22 10.79
C LYS A 419 23.51 1.13 9.75
N THR A 420 22.86 -0.02 9.94
CA THR A 420 22.84 -1.11 8.95
C THR A 420 22.24 -0.66 7.62
N LEU A 421 21.14 0.08 7.65
CA LEU A 421 20.58 0.66 6.44
C LEU A 421 21.49 1.71 5.82
N VAL A 422 21.95 2.68 6.61
CA VAL A 422 22.74 3.83 6.14
C VAL A 422 24.09 3.41 5.60
N ALA A 423 24.72 2.34 6.10
CA ALA A 423 25.96 1.79 5.55
C ALA A 423 25.83 1.34 4.09
N ASN A 424 24.63 1.03 3.63
CA ASN A 424 24.31 0.75 2.24
C ASN A 424 23.87 1.98 1.43
N ARG A 425 23.91 3.16 2.02
CA ARG A 425 23.52 4.43 1.38
C ARG A 425 24.64 5.48 1.41
N ASP A 426 25.57 5.35 2.31
CA ASP A 426 26.61 6.33 2.59
C ASP A 426 27.96 5.68 2.82
N THR A 427 28.99 6.20 2.17
CA THR A 427 30.36 5.70 2.29
C THR A 427 31.23 6.55 3.21
N ASP A 428 30.72 7.65 3.77
CA ASP A 428 31.49 8.48 4.73
C ASP A 428 31.49 7.80 6.10
N PRO A 429 32.67 7.37 6.60
CA PRO A 429 32.78 6.76 7.90
C PRO A 429 32.39 7.70 9.06
N ALA A 430 32.48 9.03 8.86
CA ALA A 430 32.07 10.01 9.84
C ALA A 430 30.55 9.94 10.10
N THR A 431 29.75 9.49 9.13
CA THR A 431 28.30 9.30 9.32
C THR A 431 28.01 8.29 10.42
N MET A 432 28.73 7.19 10.48
CA MET A 432 28.53 6.18 11.53
C MET A 432 28.85 6.72 12.91
N THR A 433 29.94 7.48 13.05
CA THR A 433 30.31 8.16 14.30
C THR A 433 29.27 9.20 14.70
N LYS A 434 28.75 9.96 13.73
CA LYS A 434 27.68 10.92 13.98
C LYS A 434 26.42 10.25 14.54
N ILE A 435 26.01 9.09 13.96
CA ILE A 435 24.84 8.33 14.45
C ILE A 435 25.08 7.83 15.87
N ASP A 436 26.28 7.35 16.20
CA ASP A 436 26.64 6.88 17.54
C ASP A 436 26.50 8.01 18.59
N GLY A 437 26.82 9.25 18.22
CA GLY A 437 26.68 10.43 19.07
C GLY A 437 25.23 10.97 19.21
N MET A 438 24.27 10.49 18.43
CA MET A 438 22.88 10.95 18.51
C MET A 438 22.15 10.33 19.70
N SER A 439 21.22 11.07 20.30
CA SER A 439 20.30 10.58 21.32
C SER A 439 19.02 11.42 21.37
N GLY A 440 17.96 10.90 22.01
CA GLY A 440 16.68 11.61 22.21
C GLY A 440 16.12 12.15 20.90
N THR A 441 15.81 13.45 20.91
CA THR A 441 15.17 14.13 19.75
C THR A 441 16.03 14.04 18.48
N THR A 442 17.37 14.15 18.58
CA THR A 442 18.23 14.12 17.38
C THR A 442 18.24 12.74 16.71
N LEU A 443 18.21 11.66 17.48
CA LEU A 443 18.08 10.31 16.94
C LEU A 443 16.70 10.08 16.33
N LYS A 444 15.64 10.53 17.03
CA LYS A 444 14.26 10.47 16.51
C LYS A 444 14.14 11.15 15.16
N GLU A 445 14.62 12.38 15.05
CA GLU A 445 14.56 13.17 13.80
C GLU A 445 15.40 12.56 12.69
N TYR A 446 16.52 11.93 13.03
CA TYR A 446 17.36 11.24 12.06
C TYR A 446 16.64 10.00 11.49
N ILE A 447 16.02 9.17 12.33
CA ILE A 447 15.22 8.02 11.90
C ILE A 447 14.06 8.48 11.02
N ALA A 448 13.31 9.51 11.45
CA ALA A 448 12.19 10.10 10.69
C ALA A 448 12.64 10.63 9.31
N SER A 449 13.83 11.27 9.24
CA SER A 449 14.38 11.77 7.98
C SER A 449 14.72 10.61 7.02
N ASN A 450 15.23 9.49 7.56
CA ASN A 450 15.50 8.32 6.74
C ASN A 450 14.22 7.66 6.23
N TRP A 451 13.11 7.63 7.01
CA TRP A 451 11.80 7.23 6.50
C TRP A 451 11.39 8.06 5.28
N ARG A 452 11.40 9.39 5.41
CA ARG A 452 10.98 10.31 4.37
C ARG A 452 11.74 10.15 3.06
N ILE A 453 13.07 9.97 3.16
CA ILE A 453 13.97 9.88 2.00
C ILE A 453 13.94 8.48 1.39
N GLU A 454 14.13 7.45 2.23
CA GLU A 454 14.24 6.08 1.77
C GLU A 454 12.94 5.57 1.15
N MET A 455 11.81 5.84 1.82
CA MET A 455 10.49 5.34 1.42
C MET A 455 9.71 6.33 0.54
N TRP A 456 10.37 7.32 -0.03
CA TRP A 456 9.73 8.29 -0.93
C TRP A 456 9.02 7.58 -2.10
N LEU A 457 7.76 7.94 -2.32
CA LEU A 457 6.85 7.39 -3.35
C LEU A 457 6.51 5.89 -3.16
N GLU A 458 6.55 5.40 -1.92
CA GLU A 458 6.20 4.02 -1.59
C GLU A 458 5.00 3.91 -0.61
N GLY A 459 4.32 5.03 -0.31
CA GLY A 459 3.09 5.05 0.48
C GLY A 459 3.28 4.83 1.98
N LYS A 460 4.51 5.01 2.49
CA LYS A 460 4.81 4.75 3.92
C LYS A 460 4.84 6.03 4.75
N ASN A 461 5.10 7.17 4.12
CA ASN A 461 5.42 8.40 4.82
C ASN A 461 4.21 9.03 5.52
N TYR A 462 2.98 8.81 5.02
CA TYR A 462 1.76 9.29 5.67
C TYR A 462 1.61 8.77 7.11
N MET A 463 1.70 7.45 7.31
CA MET A 463 1.59 6.87 8.64
C MET A 463 2.85 7.10 9.48
N ALA A 464 4.03 7.11 8.88
CA ALA A 464 5.27 7.47 9.58
C ALA A 464 5.20 8.91 10.13
N MET A 465 4.70 9.87 9.35
CA MET A 465 4.49 11.24 9.80
C MET A 465 3.58 11.30 11.02
N ARG A 466 2.49 10.54 11.02
CA ARG A 466 1.57 10.47 12.17
C ARG A 466 2.25 9.85 13.41
N ARG A 467 3.03 8.76 13.25
CA ARG A 467 3.73 8.11 14.37
C ARG A 467 4.84 8.98 14.96
N PHE A 468 5.62 9.62 14.12
CA PHE A 468 6.69 10.51 14.60
C PHE A 468 6.19 11.86 15.12
N GLY A 469 5.00 12.28 14.71
CA GLY A 469 4.46 13.59 15.02
C GLY A 469 5.25 14.72 14.36
N TRP A 470 5.91 14.49 13.23
CA TRP A 470 6.70 15.53 12.57
C TRP A 470 5.82 16.56 11.87
N SER A 471 6.41 17.73 11.66
CA SER A 471 5.86 18.79 10.82
C SER A 471 6.94 19.32 9.88
N HIS A 472 6.53 19.88 8.76
CA HIS A 472 7.42 20.54 7.80
C HIS A 472 6.66 21.59 7.01
N THR A 473 7.39 22.42 6.26
CA THR A 473 6.80 23.39 5.35
C THR A 473 6.93 22.88 3.94
N ARG A 474 5.85 22.89 3.19
CA ARG A 474 5.82 22.50 1.77
C ARG A 474 6.72 23.39 0.95
N GLY A 475 7.44 22.80 0.02
CA GLY A 475 8.28 23.49 -0.94
C GLY A 475 7.51 24.28 -1.99
N LYS A 476 8.23 25.14 -2.72
CA LYS A 476 7.64 25.97 -3.78
C LYS A 476 7.25 25.19 -5.05
N ASN A 477 7.71 23.95 -5.19
CA ASN A 477 7.41 23.10 -6.34
C ASN A 477 6.08 22.35 -6.25
N HIS A 478 5.32 22.51 -5.16
CA HIS A 478 3.92 22.06 -5.13
C HIS A 478 3.03 22.94 -6.00
N SER A 479 1.99 22.38 -6.60
CA SER A 479 1.02 23.15 -7.39
C SER A 479 0.04 23.94 -6.54
N ALA A 480 -0.26 23.44 -5.31
CA ALA A 480 -1.12 24.11 -4.35
C ALA A 480 -0.49 24.15 -2.96
N ARG A 481 -0.99 25.06 -2.10
CA ARG A 481 -0.57 25.21 -0.69
C ARG A 481 0.96 25.35 -0.50
N LYS A 482 1.62 26.03 -1.43
CA LYS A 482 3.06 26.32 -1.39
C LYS A 482 3.41 27.11 -0.10
N ASP A 483 4.60 26.85 0.43
CA ASP A 483 5.12 27.50 1.64
C ASP A 483 4.19 27.36 2.89
N ARG A 484 3.24 26.40 2.85
CA ARG A 484 2.37 26.13 3.98
C ARG A 484 2.97 25.06 4.90
N PRO A 485 2.91 25.27 6.23
CA PRO A 485 3.22 24.21 7.16
C PRO A 485 2.19 23.07 7.02
N ILE A 486 2.66 21.85 7.21
CA ILE A 486 1.86 20.65 7.36
C ILE A 486 2.39 19.87 8.54
N SER A 487 1.50 19.30 9.32
CA SER A 487 1.81 18.53 10.52
C SER A 487 1.06 17.20 10.54
N ALA A 488 1.44 16.31 11.42
CA ALA A 488 0.71 15.07 11.65
C ALA A 488 -0.77 15.30 12.02
N ALA A 489 -1.10 16.45 12.64
CA ALA A 489 -2.47 16.83 12.97
C ALA A 489 -3.33 17.16 11.72
N ASP A 490 -2.69 17.57 10.61
CA ASP A 490 -3.38 17.82 9.35
C ASP A 490 -3.75 16.49 8.62
N LEU A 491 -3.17 15.37 9.09
CA LEU A 491 -3.40 14.02 8.54
C LEU A 491 -4.43 13.27 9.41
N GLY A 492 -5.62 13.83 9.52
CA GLY A 492 -6.73 13.27 10.30
C GLY A 492 -7.41 12.07 9.62
N ALA A 493 -8.50 11.62 10.27
CA ALA A 493 -9.36 10.59 9.69
C ALA A 493 -10.05 11.09 8.41
N PHE A 494 -10.18 10.21 7.43
CA PHE A 494 -10.97 10.44 6.24
C PHE A 494 -12.46 10.37 6.58
N SER A 495 -13.25 11.21 5.95
CA SER A 495 -14.71 11.15 6.05
C SER A 495 -15.25 9.89 5.40
N THR A 496 -16.34 9.33 5.90
CA THR A 496 -17.06 8.25 5.19
C THR A 496 -17.42 8.72 3.79
N PRO A 497 -17.12 7.95 2.73
CA PRO A 497 -17.39 8.36 1.36
C PRO A 497 -18.87 8.70 1.13
N TYR A 498 -19.12 9.75 0.36
CA TYR A 498 -20.49 10.21 0.07
C TYR A 498 -21.37 9.11 -0.54
N SER A 499 -20.82 8.28 -1.42
CA SER A 499 -21.53 7.15 -2.01
C SER A 499 -22.01 6.13 -0.97
N GLU A 500 -21.18 5.86 0.04
CA GLU A 500 -21.52 4.95 1.12
C GLU A 500 -22.61 5.56 2.01
N ARG A 501 -22.52 6.85 2.33
CA ARG A 501 -23.56 7.54 3.10
C ARG A 501 -24.94 7.54 2.43
N GLN A 502 -24.98 7.51 1.09
CA GLN A 502 -26.23 7.42 0.35
C GLN A 502 -26.84 6.02 0.28
N THR A 503 -26.02 4.98 0.41
CA THR A 503 -26.47 3.60 0.15
C THR A 503 -26.56 2.73 1.40
N ASN A 504 -25.78 3.02 2.43
CA ASN A 504 -25.82 2.28 3.69
C ASN A 504 -26.86 2.93 4.65
N PRO A 505 -27.95 2.23 4.96
CA PRO A 505 -29.03 2.78 5.80
C PRO A 505 -28.63 2.97 7.27
N TYR A 506 -27.47 2.44 7.68
CA TYR A 506 -27.01 2.53 9.06
C TYR A 506 -26.04 3.69 9.30
N ILE A 507 -25.60 4.39 8.26
CA ILE A 507 -24.85 5.64 8.41
C ILE A 507 -25.84 6.74 8.74
N ASP A 508 -25.53 7.59 9.68
CA ASP A 508 -26.41 8.66 10.22
C ASP A 508 -27.63 8.17 11.05
N THR A 509 -27.73 6.87 11.34
CA THR A 509 -28.75 6.39 12.29
C THR A 509 -28.15 6.45 13.70
N PRO A 510 -28.84 7.08 14.70
CA PRO A 510 -28.41 6.99 16.09
C PRO A 510 -28.32 5.53 16.52
N VAL A 511 -27.26 5.18 17.22
CA VAL A 511 -27.14 3.86 17.87
C VAL A 511 -28.10 3.89 19.05
N GLU A 512 -29.15 3.04 19.03
CA GLU A 512 -30.05 2.85 20.15
C GLU A 512 -29.32 2.19 21.33
#